data_ca017896f906986b786ac5562737da59
#
_entry.id   ca017896f906986b786ac5562737da59
#
_cell.length_a   1.000
_cell.length_b   1.000
_cell.length_c   1.000
_cell.angle_alpha   90.00
_cell.angle_beta   90.00
_cell.angle_gamma   90.00
#
_symmetry.space_group_name_H-M   'P 1'
#
loop_
_entity.id
_entity.type
_entity.pdbx_description
1 polymer ?
#
loop_
_entity_poly.entity_id
_entity_poly.type
_entity_poly.pdbx_seq_one_letter_code
_entity_poly.pdbx_strand_id
1 'polypeptide(L)'
;MEQPKQKTVTGFSLFKSANTLVATPKSLDDLIKYIDFAKQRNFKIAIQGGGNSYSDVFFNDQLVIDTSHLNSIKSFDSENGQITVEPGVRIGDLLNVIMPQNWILVGLSGSVNDAIGGMLSTNVHGKDSWKNGNFSQNIISFKIMLADGTTKIVKNDTGSELFNSIVGGLGFLGLITEITLKLKHIPSYMVQHQIQRIPNLEKLVDFFYSLEENGLEYAHALLNPFVSGKNMGYKKALENTLSERLAKLPVLHSSHAYQSLFAYHQYKHIVTGHFAQS
;
A
#
# COMPACT_ATOMS: atom_id res chain seq x y z
N MET A 1 -16.50 -24.89 3.79
CA MET A 1 -15.41 -24.42 2.90
C MET A 1 -15.87 -24.55 1.44
N GLU A 2 -15.86 -23.47 0.69
CA GLU A 2 -16.05 -23.52 -0.76
C GLU A 2 -14.84 -24.23 -1.42
N GLN A 3 -15.06 -24.94 -2.54
CA GLN A 3 -13.95 -25.53 -3.28
C GLN A 3 -13.12 -24.41 -3.95
N PRO A 4 -11.78 -24.48 -3.93
CA PRO A 4 -10.94 -23.55 -4.69
C PRO A 4 -11.33 -23.55 -6.18
N LYS A 5 -11.39 -22.36 -6.79
CA LYS A 5 -11.84 -22.18 -8.17
C LYS A 5 -10.65 -21.97 -9.08
N GLN A 6 -10.67 -22.63 -10.24
CA GLN A 6 -9.68 -22.39 -11.29
C GLN A 6 -9.83 -20.98 -11.84
N LYS A 7 -8.75 -20.20 -11.82
CA LYS A 7 -8.70 -18.83 -12.33
C LYS A 7 -7.35 -18.54 -13.00
N THR A 8 -7.34 -17.60 -13.92
CA THR A 8 -6.11 -16.94 -14.36
C THR A 8 -5.83 -15.76 -13.45
N VAL A 9 -4.69 -15.78 -12.78
CA VAL A 9 -4.18 -14.68 -11.95
C VAL A 9 -3.05 -14.01 -12.69
N THR A 10 -3.06 -12.67 -12.76
CA THR A 10 -2.10 -11.88 -13.51
C THR A 10 -1.49 -10.82 -12.59
N GLY A 11 -0.17 -10.63 -12.65
CA GLY A 11 0.53 -9.56 -11.96
C GLY A 11 0.13 -8.18 -12.47
N PHE A 12 0.25 -7.15 -11.63
CA PHE A 12 -0.13 -5.77 -11.98
C PHE A 12 0.61 -5.24 -13.23
N SER A 13 1.84 -5.69 -13.47
CA SER A 13 2.60 -5.35 -14.67
C SER A 13 2.09 -6.02 -15.95
N LEU A 14 1.14 -6.96 -15.86
CA LEU A 14 0.63 -7.80 -16.96
C LEU A 14 1.68 -8.69 -17.62
N PHE A 15 2.90 -8.76 -17.09
CA PHE A 15 4.02 -9.49 -17.67
C PHE A 15 3.92 -10.99 -17.43
N LYS A 16 3.40 -11.39 -16.25
CA LYS A 16 3.23 -12.80 -15.88
C LYS A 16 1.80 -13.09 -15.43
N SER A 17 1.33 -14.26 -15.80
CA SER A 17 0.07 -14.85 -15.34
C SER A 17 0.22 -16.33 -15.09
N ALA A 18 -0.64 -16.90 -14.26
CA ALA A 18 -0.74 -18.33 -14.02
C ALA A 18 -2.21 -18.78 -13.99
N ASN A 19 -2.48 -19.97 -14.52
CA ASN A 19 -3.73 -20.67 -14.30
C ASN A 19 -3.60 -21.48 -13.01
N THR A 20 -4.35 -21.09 -11.99
CA THR A 20 -4.16 -21.61 -10.64
C THR A 20 -5.51 -21.83 -9.93
N LEU A 21 -5.50 -22.65 -8.89
CA LEU A 21 -6.62 -22.71 -7.96
C LEU A 21 -6.58 -21.50 -7.05
N VAL A 22 -7.71 -20.81 -6.89
CA VAL A 22 -7.86 -19.67 -5.98
C VAL A 22 -8.86 -20.05 -4.89
N ALA A 23 -8.38 -19.98 -3.65
CA ALA A 23 -9.16 -20.14 -2.43
C ALA A 23 -9.39 -18.77 -1.79
N THR A 24 -10.63 -18.49 -1.39
CA THR A 24 -11.01 -17.21 -0.79
C THR A 24 -11.61 -17.45 0.61
N PRO A 25 -10.77 -17.58 1.66
CA PRO A 25 -11.24 -17.82 3.02
C PRO A 25 -12.05 -16.63 3.52
N LYS A 26 -13.14 -16.91 4.24
CA LYS A 26 -14.00 -15.92 4.91
C LYS A 26 -13.77 -15.89 6.43
N SER A 27 -12.97 -16.84 6.93
CA SER A 27 -12.62 -16.97 8.35
C SER A 27 -11.28 -17.66 8.52
N LEU A 28 -10.73 -17.61 9.74
CA LEU A 28 -9.54 -18.39 10.09
C LEU A 28 -9.78 -19.90 9.97
N ASP A 29 -10.97 -20.39 10.30
CA ASP A 29 -11.33 -21.80 10.13
C ASP A 29 -11.32 -22.23 8.66
N ASP A 30 -11.79 -21.37 7.76
CA ASP A 30 -11.69 -21.65 6.32
C ASP A 30 -10.23 -21.67 5.87
N LEU A 31 -9.43 -20.73 6.38
CA LEU A 31 -8.00 -20.67 6.07
C LEU A 31 -7.28 -21.96 6.46
N ILE A 32 -7.52 -22.49 7.67
CA ILE A 32 -6.95 -23.75 8.15
C ILE A 32 -7.31 -24.89 7.19
N LYS A 33 -8.59 -24.98 6.80
CA LYS A 33 -9.07 -26.01 5.86
C LYS A 33 -8.39 -25.92 4.49
N TYR A 34 -8.08 -24.70 3.99
CA TYR A 34 -7.36 -24.55 2.73
C TYR A 34 -5.87 -24.91 2.86
N ILE A 35 -5.26 -24.64 4.02
CA ILE A 35 -3.90 -25.11 4.29
C ILE A 35 -3.84 -26.65 4.32
N ASP A 36 -4.81 -27.29 4.97
CA ASP A 36 -4.90 -28.75 5.00
C ASP A 36 -5.17 -29.34 3.61
N PHE A 37 -6.03 -28.68 2.82
CA PHE A 37 -6.25 -29.04 1.41
C PHE A 37 -4.94 -29.01 0.59
N ALA A 38 -4.11 -27.99 0.80
CA ALA A 38 -2.81 -27.86 0.15
C ALA A 38 -1.82 -28.94 0.62
N LYS A 39 -1.75 -29.18 1.93
CA LYS A 39 -0.90 -30.25 2.52
C LYS A 39 -1.22 -31.62 1.94
N GLN A 40 -2.50 -32.01 1.87
CA GLN A 40 -2.93 -33.30 1.34
C GLN A 40 -2.55 -33.51 -0.14
N ARG A 41 -2.35 -32.43 -0.90
CA ARG A 41 -1.98 -32.44 -2.32
C ARG A 41 -0.53 -32.08 -2.58
N ASN A 42 0.21 -31.82 -1.54
CA ASN A 42 1.59 -31.30 -1.62
C ASN A 42 1.69 -30.02 -2.49
N PHE A 43 0.69 -29.16 -2.38
CA PHE A 43 0.65 -27.90 -3.12
C PHE A 43 1.43 -26.81 -2.40
N LYS A 44 2.16 -26.01 -3.17
CA LYS A 44 2.70 -24.73 -2.72
C LYS A 44 1.60 -23.70 -2.66
N ILE A 45 1.60 -22.89 -1.60
CA ILE A 45 0.66 -21.79 -1.41
C ILE A 45 1.35 -20.47 -1.75
N ALA A 46 0.69 -19.63 -2.53
CA ALA A 46 1.00 -18.22 -2.64
C ALA A 46 -0.13 -17.41 -1.99
N ILE A 47 0.18 -16.20 -1.48
CA ILE A 47 -0.78 -15.38 -0.75
C ILE A 47 -1.01 -14.10 -1.55
N GLN A 48 -2.27 -13.84 -1.90
CA GLN A 48 -2.69 -12.64 -2.57
C GLN A 48 -3.42 -11.72 -1.58
N GLY A 49 -2.91 -10.48 -1.45
CA GLY A 49 -3.61 -9.36 -0.82
C GLY A 49 -4.38 -8.55 -1.86
N GLY A 50 -3.90 -7.33 -2.15
CA GLY A 50 -4.49 -6.45 -3.18
C GLY A 50 -4.30 -6.88 -4.62
N GLY A 51 -3.36 -7.78 -4.90
CA GLY A 51 -3.01 -8.18 -6.27
C GLY A 51 -2.26 -7.08 -7.06
N ASN A 52 -1.72 -6.07 -6.37
CA ASN A 52 -1.10 -4.89 -6.98
C ASN A 52 0.44 -4.99 -7.10
N SER A 53 1.04 -6.14 -6.78
CA SER A 53 2.48 -6.33 -6.98
C SER A 53 2.82 -6.39 -8.47
N TYR A 54 3.91 -5.73 -8.86
CA TYR A 54 4.41 -5.74 -10.24
C TYR A 54 4.94 -7.12 -10.66
N SER A 55 5.41 -7.92 -9.71
CA SER A 55 5.94 -9.27 -9.95
C SER A 55 4.92 -10.35 -9.63
N ASP A 56 5.35 -11.61 -9.78
CA ASP A 56 4.58 -12.82 -9.56
C ASP A 56 4.65 -13.36 -8.12
N VAL A 57 5.07 -12.56 -7.15
CA VAL A 57 5.28 -12.99 -5.75
C VAL A 57 4.01 -13.48 -5.05
N PHE A 58 2.82 -13.09 -5.52
CA PHE A 58 1.54 -13.39 -4.89
C PHE A 58 0.74 -14.50 -5.58
N PHE A 59 1.30 -15.16 -6.58
CA PHE A 59 0.66 -16.31 -7.24
C PHE A 59 1.66 -17.37 -7.70
N ASN A 60 1.18 -18.60 -7.86
CA ASN A 60 1.86 -19.73 -8.44
C ASN A 60 0.86 -20.52 -9.30
N ASP A 61 1.25 -21.66 -9.84
CA ASP A 61 0.44 -22.54 -10.69
C ASP A 61 -0.37 -23.60 -9.92
N GLN A 62 -0.37 -23.57 -8.58
CA GLN A 62 -0.98 -24.60 -7.74
C GLN A 62 -2.15 -24.06 -6.90
N LEU A 63 -1.84 -23.23 -5.88
CA LEU A 63 -2.86 -22.65 -5.02
C LEU A 63 -2.50 -21.22 -4.62
N VAL A 64 -3.45 -20.31 -4.82
CA VAL A 64 -3.42 -18.93 -4.30
C VAL A 64 -4.49 -18.80 -3.22
N ILE A 65 -4.10 -18.28 -2.06
CA ILE A 65 -5.03 -17.85 -1.02
C ILE A 65 -5.24 -16.35 -1.17
N ASP A 66 -6.44 -15.97 -1.60
CA ASP A 66 -6.88 -14.59 -1.74
C ASP A 66 -7.52 -14.11 -0.42
N THR A 67 -6.87 -13.16 0.25
CA THR A 67 -7.28 -12.67 1.57
C THR A 67 -8.37 -11.59 1.52
N SER A 68 -8.94 -11.30 0.35
CA SER A 68 -9.89 -10.19 0.15
C SER A 68 -11.14 -10.24 1.04
N HIS A 69 -11.54 -11.42 1.52
CA HIS A 69 -12.67 -11.59 2.43
C HIS A 69 -12.28 -11.63 3.92
N LEU A 70 -11.00 -11.60 4.25
CA LEU A 70 -10.50 -11.35 5.59
C LEU A 70 -10.27 -9.84 5.74
N ASN A 71 -11.33 -9.06 5.76
CA ASN A 71 -11.31 -7.60 5.58
C ASN A 71 -12.03 -6.82 6.68
N SER A 72 -12.16 -7.40 7.87
CA SER A 72 -12.81 -6.74 9.00
C SER A 72 -11.85 -5.80 9.74
N ILE A 73 -12.33 -4.63 10.14
CA ILE A 73 -11.73 -3.81 11.18
C ILE A 73 -12.20 -4.38 12.52
N LYS A 74 -11.26 -4.92 13.30
CA LYS A 74 -11.57 -5.61 14.58
C LYS A 74 -11.78 -4.64 15.73
N SER A 75 -10.99 -3.58 15.80
CA SER A 75 -11.10 -2.54 16.81
C SER A 75 -10.45 -1.24 16.32
N PHE A 76 -10.97 -0.11 16.80
CA PHE A 76 -10.37 1.20 16.60
C PHE A 76 -10.45 2.00 17.90
N ASP A 77 -9.30 2.28 18.48
CA ASP A 77 -9.11 3.19 19.60
C ASP A 77 -8.77 4.57 19.05
N SER A 78 -9.78 5.41 18.91
CA SER A 78 -9.64 6.76 18.36
C SER A 78 -9.00 7.75 19.34
N GLU A 79 -8.89 7.42 20.63
CA GLU A 79 -8.21 8.26 21.61
C GLU A 79 -6.69 8.10 21.52
N ASN A 80 -6.22 6.86 21.38
CA ASN A 80 -4.80 6.53 21.35
C ASN A 80 -4.26 6.30 19.94
N GLY A 81 -5.11 6.36 18.90
CA GLY A 81 -4.71 6.16 17.51
C GLY A 81 -4.21 4.76 17.24
N GLN A 82 -4.92 3.74 17.75
CA GLN A 82 -4.59 2.35 17.48
C GLN A 82 -5.74 1.63 16.78
N ILE A 83 -5.43 0.84 15.77
CA ILE A 83 -6.42 0.07 15.02
C ILE A 83 -5.93 -1.35 14.77
N THR A 84 -6.85 -2.31 14.92
CA THR A 84 -6.58 -3.72 14.60
C THR A 84 -7.45 -4.16 13.45
N VAL A 85 -6.82 -4.74 12.43
CA VAL A 85 -7.46 -5.09 11.17
C VAL A 85 -7.08 -6.49 10.69
N GLU A 86 -7.90 -7.08 9.85
CA GLU A 86 -7.56 -8.25 9.05
C GLU A 86 -6.73 -7.88 7.83
N PRO A 87 -5.93 -8.83 7.27
CA PRO A 87 -4.94 -8.54 6.23
C PRO A 87 -5.53 -8.07 4.89
N GLY A 88 -6.77 -8.42 4.59
CA GLY A 88 -7.49 -8.05 3.36
C GLY A 88 -8.13 -6.67 3.38
N VAL A 89 -8.11 -5.96 4.51
CA VAL A 89 -8.61 -4.57 4.59
C VAL A 89 -7.85 -3.71 3.58
N ARG A 90 -8.59 -2.97 2.75
CA ARG A 90 -8.01 -2.05 1.76
C ARG A 90 -7.65 -0.70 2.41
N ILE A 91 -6.61 -0.04 1.88
CA ILE A 91 -6.25 1.30 2.35
C ILE A 91 -7.45 2.25 2.28
N GLY A 92 -8.20 2.25 1.16
CA GLY A 92 -9.34 3.14 0.99
C GLY A 92 -10.41 2.95 2.07
N ASP A 93 -10.73 1.69 2.40
CA ASP A 93 -11.71 1.38 3.44
C ASP A 93 -11.23 1.82 4.81
N LEU A 94 -9.95 1.59 5.10
CA LEU A 94 -9.34 1.99 6.36
C LEU A 94 -9.32 3.52 6.51
N LEU A 95 -8.90 4.26 5.47
CA LEU A 95 -8.85 5.72 5.48
C LEU A 95 -10.22 6.34 5.69
N ASN A 96 -11.29 5.77 5.12
CA ASN A 96 -12.67 6.23 5.34
C ASN A 96 -13.09 6.16 6.82
N VAL A 97 -12.48 5.27 7.61
CA VAL A 97 -12.76 5.13 9.04
C VAL A 97 -11.89 6.07 9.89
N ILE A 98 -10.58 6.14 9.59
CA ILE A 98 -9.63 6.83 10.47
C ILE A 98 -9.49 8.34 10.18
N MET A 99 -9.59 8.77 8.91
CA MET A 99 -9.40 10.18 8.55
C MET A 99 -10.45 11.12 9.15
N PRO A 100 -11.75 10.76 9.26
CA PRO A 100 -12.73 11.61 9.95
C PRO A 100 -12.42 11.85 11.43
N GLN A 101 -11.56 11.02 12.01
CA GLN A 101 -11.08 11.14 13.40
C GLN A 101 -9.68 11.80 13.48
N ASN A 102 -9.23 12.42 12.38
CA ASN A 102 -7.91 13.05 12.26
C ASN A 102 -6.72 12.10 12.45
N TRP A 103 -6.87 10.84 12.02
CA TRP A 103 -5.81 9.84 12.02
C TRP A 103 -5.41 9.42 10.62
N ILE A 104 -4.13 9.09 10.43
CA ILE A 104 -3.59 8.59 9.17
C ILE A 104 -2.51 7.54 9.43
N LEU A 105 -2.22 6.72 8.42
CA LEU A 105 -1.03 5.87 8.37
C LEU A 105 0.11 6.59 7.65
N VAL A 106 1.35 6.29 8.02
CA VAL A 106 2.56 6.73 7.30
C VAL A 106 3.04 5.67 6.30
N GLY A 107 3.89 6.06 5.36
CA GLY A 107 4.45 5.15 4.37
C GLY A 107 3.41 4.49 3.47
N LEU A 108 2.31 5.20 3.15
CA LEU A 108 1.24 4.65 2.32
C LEU A 108 1.65 4.55 0.85
N SER A 109 1.32 3.42 0.24
CA SER A 109 1.48 3.21 -1.21
C SER A 109 0.63 4.18 -2.04
N GLY A 110 0.85 4.18 -3.34
CA GLY A 110 0.13 5.02 -4.29
C GLY A 110 -1.27 4.53 -4.65
N SER A 111 -1.77 3.43 -4.10
CA SER A 111 -3.05 2.82 -4.45
C SER A 111 -3.93 2.62 -3.22
N VAL A 112 -5.17 3.10 -3.30
CA VAL A 112 -6.19 2.86 -2.26
C VAL A 112 -6.68 1.41 -2.25
N ASN A 113 -6.38 0.64 -3.28
CA ASN A 113 -6.78 -0.76 -3.42
C ASN A 113 -5.78 -1.74 -2.81
N ASP A 114 -4.64 -1.26 -2.28
CA ASP A 114 -3.69 -2.13 -1.63
C ASP A 114 -4.24 -2.67 -0.31
N ALA A 115 -3.96 -3.94 -0.04
CA ALA A 115 -4.38 -4.59 1.19
C ALA A 115 -3.30 -4.42 2.26
N ILE A 116 -3.72 -4.19 3.51
CA ILE A 116 -2.82 -3.95 4.65
C ILE A 116 -1.83 -5.10 4.86
N GLY A 117 -2.27 -6.35 4.69
CA GLY A 117 -1.37 -7.51 4.77
C GLY A 117 -0.28 -7.52 3.68
N GLY A 118 -0.64 -7.11 2.46
CA GLY A 118 0.32 -6.94 1.36
C GLY A 118 1.31 -5.82 1.64
N MET A 119 0.86 -4.69 2.19
CA MET A 119 1.72 -3.56 2.54
C MET A 119 2.75 -3.92 3.61
N LEU A 120 2.35 -4.70 4.63
CA LEU A 120 3.24 -5.23 5.64
C LEU A 120 4.26 -6.19 5.01
N SER A 121 3.77 -7.14 4.20
CA SER A 121 4.61 -8.19 3.58
C SER A 121 5.65 -7.62 2.61
N THR A 122 5.41 -6.46 2.03
CA THR A 122 6.36 -5.79 1.12
C THR A 122 7.06 -4.60 1.75
N ASN A 123 6.71 -4.25 3.01
CA ASN A 123 7.19 -3.06 3.72
C ASN A 123 7.15 -1.82 2.81
N VAL A 124 5.99 -1.54 2.25
CA VAL A 124 5.84 -0.49 1.24
C VAL A 124 6.34 0.86 1.74
N HIS A 125 6.80 1.67 0.81
CA HIS A 125 7.14 3.07 1.03
C HIS A 125 6.07 3.98 0.42
N GLY A 126 5.98 5.21 0.93
CA GLY A 126 5.09 6.26 0.46
C GLY A 126 5.84 7.53 0.08
N LYS A 127 5.07 8.56 -0.22
CA LYS A 127 5.61 9.89 -0.57
C LYS A 127 6.12 10.65 0.64
N ASP A 128 5.84 10.15 1.82
CA ASP A 128 6.27 10.65 3.12
C ASP A 128 7.40 9.82 3.75
N SER A 129 7.85 8.75 3.07
CA SER A 129 8.86 7.83 3.64
C SER A 129 10.21 8.47 3.87
N TRP A 130 10.53 9.53 3.18
CA TRP A 130 11.73 10.33 3.42
C TRP A 130 11.75 10.96 4.83
N LYS A 131 10.57 11.20 5.44
CA LYS A 131 10.38 11.78 6.78
C LYS A 131 9.89 10.76 7.79
N ASN A 132 8.90 9.97 7.43
CA ASN A 132 8.18 9.10 8.36
C ASN A 132 8.60 7.63 8.27
N GLY A 133 9.48 7.25 7.34
CA GLY A 133 9.88 5.86 7.11
C GLY A 133 8.82 5.08 6.31
N ASN A 134 9.01 3.76 6.27
CA ASN A 134 8.14 2.85 5.53
C ASN A 134 6.94 2.40 6.37
N PHE A 135 6.07 1.59 5.78
CA PHE A 135 4.85 1.09 6.43
C PHE A 135 5.09 0.40 7.76
N SER A 136 6.25 -0.25 7.93
CA SER A 136 6.66 -0.89 9.19
C SER A 136 6.63 0.05 10.41
N GLN A 137 6.74 1.36 10.21
CA GLN A 137 6.66 2.35 11.29
C GLN A 137 5.28 2.41 11.95
N ASN A 138 4.23 1.95 11.26
CA ASN A 138 2.89 1.88 11.83
C ASN A 138 2.64 0.61 12.65
N ILE A 139 3.46 -0.43 12.51
CA ILE A 139 3.18 -1.76 13.06
C ILE A 139 3.48 -1.79 14.55
N ILE A 140 2.48 -2.12 15.37
CA ILE A 140 2.65 -2.47 16.78
C ILE A 140 2.91 -3.98 16.91
N SER A 141 2.05 -4.78 16.27
CA SER A 141 2.14 -6.24 16.28
C SER A 141 1.31 -6.82 15.15
N PHE A 142 1.53 -8.09 14.86
CA PHE A 142 0.67 -8.87 13.97
C PHE A 142 0.61 -10.33 14.41
N LYS A 143 -0.45 -11.03 14.00
CA LYS A 143 -0.56 -12.49 14.09
C LYS A 143 -0.21 -13.09 12.74
N ILE A 144 0.63 -14.12 12.75
CA ILE A 144 1.01 -14.88 11.56
C ILE A 144 0.72 -16.37 11.78
N MET A 145 0.10 -17.00 10.80
CA MET A 145 -0.08 -18.44 10.73
C MET A 145 1.03 -19.02 9.86
N LEU A 146 1.80 -19.92 10.44
CA LEU A 146 2.91 -20.60 9.79
C LEU A 146 2.42 -21.80 8.96
N ALA A 147 3.30 -22.38 8.14
CA ALA A 147 2.98 -23.51 7.27
C ALA A 147 2.52 -24.78 8.02
N ASP A 148 2.92 -24.95 9.27
CA ASP A 148 2.46 -26.04 10.13
C ASP A 148 1.05 -25.83 10.70
N GLY A 149 0.46 -24.63 10.54
CA GLY A 149 -0.83 -24.22 11.08
C GLY A 149 -0.74 -23.53 12.44
N THR A 150 0.46 -23.41 13.01
CA THR A 150 0.64 -22.71 14.28
C THR A 150 0.52 -21.20 14.08
N THR A 151 -0.04 -20.51 15.07
CA THR A 151 -0.17 -19.04 15.04
C THR A 151 0.80 -18.43 16.05
N LYS A 152 1.53 -17.40 15.62
CA LYS A 152 2.41 -16.61 16.48
C LYS A 152 1.99 -15.14 16.50
N ILE A 153 2.11 -14.51 17.66
CA ILE A 153 2.02 -13.04 17.80
C ILE A 153 3.45 -12.50 17.70
N VAL A 154 3.66 -11.59 16.78
CA VAL A 154 4.94 -10.93 16.52
C VAL A 154 4.80 -9.46 16.85
N LYS A 155 5.61 -8.95 17.75
CA LYS A 155 5.63 -7.55 18.16
C LYS A 155 6.78 -6.82 17.45
N ASN A 156 6.59 -5.52 17.28
CA ASN A 156 7.64 -4.63 16.77
C ASN A 156 8.60 -4.28 17.92
N ASP A 157 9.35 -5.29 18.37
CA ASP A 157 10.35 -5.14 19.41
C ASP A 157 11.75 -4.97 18.80
N THR A 158 12.59 -4.15 19.42
CA THR A 158 13.97 -3.92 18.98
C THR A 158 14.74 -5.26 18.92
N GLY A 159 15.25 -5.61 17.74
CA GLY A 159 16.03 -6.83 17.52
C GLY A 159 15.24 -8.10 17.26
N SER A 160 13.93 -8.02 17.08
CA SER A 160 13.11 -9.19 16.71
C SER A 160 13.46 -9.69 15.30
N GLU A 161 14.24 -10.78 15.20
CA GLU A 161 14.54 -11.41 13.90
C GLU A 161 13.29 -11.83 13.15
N LEU A 162 12.28 -12.36 13.85
CA LEU A 162 11.04 -12.81 13.25
C LEU A 162 10.26 -11.63 12.65
N PHE A 163 10.18 -10.50 13.35
CA PHE A 163 9.57 -9.29 12.83
C PHE A 163 10.28 -8.82 11.55
N ASN A 164 11.61 -8.69 11.61
CA ASN A 164 12.42 -8.22 10.49
C ASN A 164 12.40 -9.18 9.28
N SER A 165 12.19 -10.47 9.51
CA SER A 165 12.10 -11.47 8.44
C SER A 165 10.73 -11.48 7.75
N ILE A 166 9.66 -11.13 8.47
CA ILE A 166 8.30 -11.15 7.94
C ILE A 166 7.96 -9.82 7.26
N VAL A 167 8.34 -8.70 7.88
CA VAL A 167 8.16 -7.36 7.30
C VAL A 167 9.09 -7.19 6.10
N GLY A 168 8.51 -7.06 4.92
CA GLY A 168 9.27 -7.09 3.66
C GLY A 168 9.64 -8.50 3.17
N GLY A 169 9.23 -9.56 3.89
CA GLY A 169 9.50 -10.97 3.54
C GLY A 169 8.57 -11.54 2.46
N LEU A 170 7.81 -10.70 1.76
CA LEU A 170 6.98 -11.03 0.59
C LEU A 170 5.91 -12.12 0.85
N GLY A 171 5.57 -12.39 2.13
CA GLY A 171 4.59 -13.40 2.51
C GLY A 171 5.10 -14.86 2.47
N PHE A 172 6.40 -15.09 2.26
CA PHE A 172 6.94 -16.45 2.14
C PHE A 172 7.02 -17.21 3.47
N LEU A 173 7.00 -16.53 4.60
CA LEU A 173 7.16 -17.18 5.92
C LEU A 173 5.84 -17.56 6.58
N GLY A 174 4.70 -17.16 6.03
CA GLY A 174 3.39 -17.50 6.55
C GLY A 174 2.33 -16.48 6.16
N LEU A 175 1.10 -16.74 6.58
CA LEU A 175 -0.06 -15.90 6.28
C LEU A 175 -0.36 -15.01 7.48
N ILE A 176 -0.32 -13.70 7.27
CA ILE A 176 -0.72 -12.72 8.28
C ILE A 176 -2.24 -12.78 8.43
N THR A 177 -2.73 -12.88 9.67
CA THR A 177 -4.15 -13.03 9.96
C THR A 177 -4.77 -11.83 10.67
N GLU A 178 -3.95 -11.04 11.36
CA GLU A 178 -4.38 -9.85 12.08
C GLU A 178 -3.21 -8.88 12.22
N ILE A 179 -3.45 -7.59 12.16
CA ILE A 179 -2.43 -6.55 12.24
C ILE A 179 -2.93 -5.44 13.15
N THR A 180 -2.14 -5.10 14.17
CA THR A 180 -2.38 -3.93 15.03
C THR A 180 -1.44 -2.81 14.63
N LEU A 181 -2.00 -1.66 14.31
CA LEU A 181 -1.32 -0.49 13.78
C LEU A 181 -1.43 0.69 14.75
N LYS A 182 -0.36 1.46 14.81
CA LYS A 182 -0.30 2.79 15.38
C LYS A 182 -0.55 3.82 14.28
N LEU A 183 -1.41 4.79 14.53
CA LEU A 183 -1.76 5.86 13.61
C LEU A 183 -1.01 7.15 13.96
N LYS A 184 -0.80 8.00 12.97
CA LYS A 184 -0.29 9.37 13.14
C LYS A 184 -1.48 10.33 13.23
N HIS A 185 -1.53 11.13 14.30
CA HIS A 185 -2.51 12.20 14.40
C HIS A 185 -2.17 13.34 13.44
N ILE A 186 -3.18 13.89 12.79
CA ILE A 186 -3.08 15.01 11.84
C ILE A 186 -4.04 16.13 12.24
N PRO A 187 -3.65 17.41 12.07
CA PRO A 187 -4.52 18.53 12.43
C PRO A 187 -5.73 18.64 11.50
N SER A 188 -5.63 18.15 10.29
CA SER A 188 -6.69 18.15 9.29
C SER A 188 -6.41 17.07 8.23
N TYR A 189 -7.46 16.45 7.69
CA TYR A 189 -7.37 15.55 6.54
C TYR A 189 -7.33 16.29 5.19
N MET A 190 -7.39 17.62 5.21
CA MET A 190 -7.18 18.45 4.02
C MET A 190 -5.69 18.57 3.73
N VAL A 191 -5.32 18.44 2.47
CA VAL A 191 -3.93 18.52 2.02
C VAL A 191 -3.80 19.71 1.09
N GLN A 192 -2.90 20.63 1.45
CA GLN A 192 -2.44 21.65 0.50
C GLN A 192 -1.34 21.05 -0.36
N HIS A 193 -1.46 21.13 -1.68
CA HIS A 193 -0.43 20.63 -2.57
C HIS A 193 0.14 21.72 -3.47
N GLN A 194 1.40 21.58 -3.83
CA GLN A 194 2.11 22.46 -4.76
C GLN A 194 2.80 21.64 -5.83
N ILE A 195 2.76 22.12 -7.05
CA ILE A 195 3.46 21.54 -8.20
C ILE A 195 4.58 22.50 -8.62
N GLN A 196 5.79 21.98 -8.67
CA GLN A 196 6.96 22.77 -9.07
C GLN A 196 7.72 22.09 -10.21
N ARG A 197 8.20 22.89 -11.16
CA ARG A 197 9.10 22.41 -12.22
C ARG A 197 10.54 22.60 -11.77
N ILE A 198 11.30 21.53 -11.88
CA ILE A 198 12.72 21.54 -11.56
C ILE A 198 13.52 21.27 -12.85
N PRO A 199 14.51 22.12 -13.19
CA PRO A 199 15.13 22.13 -14.49
C PRO A 199 16.04 20.92 -14.77
N ASN A 200 16.67 20.36 -13.75
CA ASN A 200 17.61 19.25 -13.88
C ASN A 200 17.66 18.39 -12.60
N LEU A 201 18.40 17.29 -12.67
CA LEU A 201 18.52 16.33 -11.57
C LEU A 201 19.25 16.91 -10.34
N GLU A 202 20.26 17.75 -10.56
CA GLU A 202 21.01 18.38 -9.47
C GLU A 202 20.09 19.24 -8.60
N LYS A 203 19.31 20.12 -9.24
CA LYS A 203 18.31 20.94 -8.53
C LYS A 203 17.20 20.12 -7.90
N LEU A 204 16.88 18.96 -8.46
CA LEU A 204 15.93 18.04 -7.86
C LEU A 204 16.48 17.46 -6.54
N VAL A 205 17.74 17.05 -6.54
CA VAL A 205 18.42 16.55 -5.34
C VAL A 205 18.50 17.64 -4.27
N ASP A 206 18.93 18.86 -4.62
CA ASP A 206 18.95 20.01 -3.72
C ASP A 206 17.55 20.25 -3.11
N PHE A 207 16.51 20.19 -3.93
CA PHE A 207 15.13 20.35 -3.48
C PHE A 207 14.73 19.26 -2.47
N PHE A 208 15.06 17.99 -2.75
CA PHE A 208 14.73 16.91 -1.80
C PHE A 208 15.46 17.04 -0.47
N TYR A 209 16.70 17.56 -0.46
CA TYR A 209 17.40 17.86 0.80
C TYR A 209 16.78 19.02 1.58
N SER A 210 16.06 19.92 0.94
CA SER A 210 15.39 21.06 1.58
C SER A 210 13.97 20.78 2.06
N LEU A 211 13.42 19.59 1.85
CA LEU A 211 12.01 19.25 2.15
C LEU A 211 11.64 19.49 3.62
N GLU A 212 12.53 19.10 4.53
CA GLU A 212 12.29 19.24 5.97
C GLU A 212 12.24 20.70 6.39
N GLU A 213 13.15 21.53 5.90
CA GLU A 213 13.21 22.97 6.16
C GLU A 213 11.96 23.69 5.66
N ASN A 214 11.34 23.19 4.58
CA ASN A 214 10.11 23.74 4.00
C ASN A 214 8.84 23.20 4.67
N GLY A 215 8.95 22.39 5.72
CA GLY A 215 7.79 21.85 6.48
C GLY A 215 6.90 20.91 5.68
N LEU A 216 7.43 20.30 4.60
CA LEU A 216 6.65 19.40 3.74
C LEU A 216 6.47 18.03 4.39
N GLU A 217 5.30 17.43 4.19
CA GLU A 217 4.98 16.07 4.68
C GLU A 217 5.11 15.03 3.57
N TYR A 218 4.76 15.39 2.34
CA TYR A 218 4.74 14.50 1.18
C TYR A 218 5.51 15.11 0.03
N ALA A 219 6.35 14.32 -0.63
CA ALA A 219 7.03 14.74 -1.85
C ALA A 219 7.26 13.55 -2.79
N HIS A 220 7.09 13.79 -4.08
CA HIS A 220 7.54 12.87 -5.10
C HIS A 220 7.87 13.63 -6.39
N ALA A 221 8.75 13.07 -7.18
CA ALA A 221 9.11 13.63 -8.47
C ALA A 221 8.88 12.63 -9.60
N LEU A 222 8.46 13.15 -10.74
CA LEU A 222 8.37 12.39 -11.97
C LEU A 222 9.51 12.82 -12.89
N LEU A 223 10.38 11.87 -13.20
CA LEU A 223 11.51 12.07 -14.10
C LEU A 223 11.14 11.56 -15.50
N ASN A 224 11.42 12.37 -16.52
CA ASN A 224 11.38 11.90 -17.89
C ASN A 224 12.80 11.86 -18.47
N PRO A 225 13.42 10.69 -18.53
CA PRO A 225 14.80 10.55 -19.02
C PRO A 225 14.96 10.81 -20.50
N PHE A 226 13.86 10.86 -21.27
CA PHE A 226 13.88 11.01 -22.74
C PHE A 226 13.69 12.44 -23.22
N VAL A 227 13.50 13.40 -22.32
CA VAL A 227 13.36 14.83 -22.68
C VAL A 227 14.61 15.57 -22.27
N SER A 228 15.58 15.67 -23.17
CA SER A 228 16.65 16.69 -23.07
C SER A 228 16.05 18.07 -23.36
N GLY A 229 16.49 19.10 -22.64
CA GLY A 229 15.90 20.46 -22.59
C GLY A 229 15.66 21.21 -23.92
N LYS A 230 15.90 20.60 -25.08
CA LYS A 230 15.70 21.20 -26.42
C LYS A 230 14.41 20.79 -27.14
N ASN A 231 13.68 19.77 -26.68
CA ASN A 231 12.44 19.32 -27.34
C ASN A 231 11.20 19.83 -26.64
N MET A 232 10.92 21.11 -26.69
CA MET A 232 9.75 21.76 -26.09
C MET A 232 8.40 21.41 -26.74
N GLY A 233 8.36 20.88 -27.96
CA GLY A 233 7.10 20.57 -28.65
C GLY A 233 6.29 19.44 -28.00
N TYR A 234 6.96 18.37 -27.60
CA TYR A 234 6.32 17.23 -26.91
C TYR A 234 5.85 17.62 -25.48
N LYS A 235 6.58 18.52 -24.86
CA LYS A 235 6.30 19.05 -23.53
C LYS A 235 4.99 19.82 -23.49
N LYS A 236 4.73 20.66 -24.50
CA LYS A 236 3.54 21.52 -24.60
C LYS A 236 2.26 20.72 -24.90
N ALA A 237 2.37 19.69 -25.75
CA ALA A 237 1.23 18.78 -26.04
C ALA A 237 0.79 17.97 -24.80
N LEU A 238 1.76 17.46 -24.03
CA LEU A 238 1.49 16.70 -22.82
C LEU A 238 0.89 17.57 -21.70
N GLU A 239 1.39 18.81 -21.57
CA GLU A 239 0.90 19.80 -20.61
C GLU A 239 -0.55 20.20 -20.88
N ASN A 240 -0.90 20.42 -22.14
CA ASN A 240 -2.27 20.75 -22.54
C ASN A 240 -3.23 19.60 -22.25
N THR A 241 -2.86 18.37 -22.61
CA THR A 241 -3.67 17.18 -22.36
C THR A 241 -3.88 16.93 -20.85
N LEU A 242 -2.88 17.23 -20.04
CA LEU A 242 -2.97 17.11 -18.59
C LEU A 242 -3.90 18.16 -17.98
N SER A 243 -3.72 19.43 -18.36
CA SER A 243 -4.55 20.54 -17.90
C SER A 243 -6.03 20.34 -18.28
N GLU A 244 -6.30 19.84 -19.50
CA GLU A 244 -7.66 19.53 -19.93
C GLU A 244 -8.28 18.36 -19.15
N ARG A 245 -7.50 17.35 -18.81
CA ARG A 245 -7.98 16.22 -17.98
C ARG A 245 -8.25 16.64 -16.55
N LEU A 246 -7.43 17.52 -15.99
CA LEU A 246 -7.58 18.06 -14.65
C LEU A 246 -8.81 18.95 -14.50
N ALA A 247 -9.07 19.80 -15.51
CA ALA A 247 -10.25 20.64 -15.54
C ALA A 247 -11.58 19.85 -15.59
N LYS A 248 -11.52 18.58 -15.99
CA LYS A 248 -12.68 17.67 -16.09
C LYS A 248 -12.88 16.80 -14.85
N LEU A 249 -11.96 16.83 -13.86
CA LEU A 249 -12.17 16.10 -12.61
C LEU A 249 -13.20 16.85 -11.76
N PRO A 250 -14.23 16.17 -11.25
CA PRO A 250 -15.17 16.80 -10.33
C PRO A 250 -14.43 17.30 -9.09
N VAL A 251 -14.88 18.43 -8.55
CA VAL A 251 -14.41 18.96 -7.26
C VAL A 251 -14.66 17.86 -6.22
N LEU A 252 -13.56 17.30 -5.71
CA LEU A 252 -13.60 16.08 -4.95
C LEU A 252 -13.89 16.38 -3.48
N HIS A 253 -14.84 15.65 -2.90
CA HIS A 253 -15.06 15.61 -1.46
C HIS A 253 -13.77 15.14 -0.74
N SER A 254 -13.60 15.47 0.52
CA SER A 254 -12.38 15.32 1.32
C SER A 254 -11.69 13.94 1.27
N SER A 255 -12.45 12.86 1.21
CA SER A 255 -11.91 11.50 1.03
C SER A 255 -11.24 11.28 -0.33
N HIS A 256 -11.63 12.02 -1.34
CA HIS A 256 -11.06 11.97 -2.68
C HIS A 256 -9.80 12.82 -2.84
N ALA A 257 -9.57 13.82 -1.98
CA ALA A 257 -8.32 14.61 -2.02
C ALA A 257 -7.10 13.72 -1.80
N TYR A 258 -7.22 12.74 -0.89
CA TYR A 258 -6.16 11.75 -0.68
C TYR A 258 -6.03 10.78 -1.87
N GLN A 259 -7.15 10.33 -2.43
CA GLN A 259 -7.16 9.51 -3.65
C GLN A 259 -6.60 10.25 -4.86
N SER A 260 -6.86 11.55 -5.01
CA SER A 260 -6.31 12.35 -6.10
C SER A 260 -4.80 12.60 -5.96
N LEU A 261 -4.27 12.70 -4.74
CA LEU A 261 -2.82 12.69 -4.51
C LEU A 261 -2.17 11.41 -5.08
N PHE A 262 -2.86 10.28 -5.04
CA PHE A 262 -2.39 9.00 -5.54
C PHE A 262 -2.73 8.74 -7.01
N ALA A 263 -3.85 9.25 -7.52
CA ALA A 263 -4.24 9.10 -8.93
C ALA A 263 -3.41 9.97 -9.90
N TYR A 264 -2.75 10.99 -9.40
CA TYR A 264 -1.89 11.91 -10.16
C TYR A 264 -0.56 11.29 -10.63
N HIS A 265 -0.41 10.01 -10.57
CA HIS A 265 0.84 9.26 -10.67
C HIS A 265 1.50 9.17 -12.03
N GLN A 266 1.00 9.78 -13.07
CA GLN A 266 1.57 9.52 -14.40
C GLN A 266 2.39 10.66 -15.04
N TYR A 267 2.50 11.87 -14.48
CA TYR A 267 3.13 12.99 -15.21
C TYR A 267 3.95 13.99 -14.39
N LYS A 268 5.22 14.06 -14.62
CA LYS A 268 6.25 15.13 -14.68
C LYS A 268 6.30 16.28 -13.66
N HIS A 269 5.76 16.19 -12.47
CA HIS A 269 5.86 17.29 -11.50
C HIS A 269 6.24 16.75 -10.11
N ILE A 270 6.98 17.55 -9.33
CA ILE A 270 7.07 17.31 -7.91
C ILE A 270 5.72 17.71 -7.33
N VAL A 271 5.07 16.79 -6.65
CA VAL A 271 3.91 17.08 -5.83
C VAL A 271 4.37 17.07 -4.39
N THR A 272 4.26 18.21 -3.74
CA THR A 272 4.52 18.36 -2.32
C THR A 272 3.22 18.66 -1.61
N GLY A 273 3.07 18.19 -0.38
CA GLY A 273 1.89 18.45 0.41
C GLY A 273 2.22 18.54 1.89
N HIS A 274 1.47 19.36 2.60
CA HIS A 274 1.46 19.41 4.05
C HIS A 274 0.01 19.46 4.52
N PHE A 275 -0.22 19.02 5.74
CA PHE A 275 -1.55 19.14 6.33
C PHE A 275 -1.87 20.60 6.58
N ALA A 276 -3.03 21.06 6.09
CA ALA A 276 -3.49 22.39 6.39
C ALA A 276 -3.71 22.55 7.90
N GLN A 277 -3.19 23.62 8.47
CA GLN A 277 -3.56 24.02 9.83
C GLN A 277 -4.96 24.60 9.75
N SER A 278 -5.89 24.04 10.53
CA SER A 278 -7.27 24.53 10.69
C SER A 278 -7.31 25.78 11.54
#